data_17a413a4b0c886234bf3643f02c7537e
#
_entry.id   17a413a4b0c886234bf3643f02c7537e
#
_cell.length_a   1.000
_cell.length_b   1.000
_cell.length_c   1.000
_cell.angle_alpha   90.00
_cell.angle_beta   90.00
_cell.angle_gamma   90.00
#
_symmetry.space_group_name_H-M   'P 1'
#
loop_
_entity.id
_entity.type
_entity.pdbx_description
1 polymer ?
#
loop_
_entity_poly.entity_id
_entity_poly.type
_entity_poly.pdbx_seq_one_letter_code
_entity_poly.pdbx_strand_id
1 'polypeptide(L)'
;MDKQINGHITALGVQICVVGDGTQDDFISITDIARYKSDEPKMVIQNWMRNRNTIEFLGVWEEIHNPRFKGIEFDAFKKEAGLNSFILTPTKWISATQAIGIRSKRGRYGGTYAHMDIAFEFASWISPEFKLYVIEDYRRLKADESSRLSLGWNEKRLFSKINYQIHTEAVKSNLIPDIAGKGAHFTYATEADVLNVALFGKTAKQWRDENLGKLGNIRDAATLRQLVVLANLE
;
A
#
# COMPACT_ATOMS: atom_id res chain seq x y z
N MET A 1 -20.50 -6.38 -16.00
CA MET A 1 -19.71 -5.56 -16.96
C MET A 1 -18.77 -4.73 -16.13
N ASP A 2 -17.53 -5.18 -16.00
CA ASP A 2 -16.52 -4.48 -15.23
C ASP A 2 -16.19 -3.18 -15.93
N LYS A 3 -16.34 -2.08 -15.22
CA LYS A 3 -16.09 -0.73 -15.73
C LYS A 3 -14.59 -0.54 -15.84
N GLN A 4 -14.03 -0.86 -17.01
CA GLN A 4 -12.62 -0.68 -17.30
C GLN A 4 -12.33 0.83 -17.31
N ILE A 5 -11.53 1.29 -16.35
CA ILE A 5 -11.10 2.69 -16.25
C ILE A 5 -9.86 2.83 -17.15
N ASN A 6 -10.01 3.59 -18.23
CA ASN A 6 -8.86 3.98 -19.06
C ASN A 6 -8.38 5.35 -18.58
N GLY A 7 -7.22 5.37 -17.93
CA GLY A 7 -6.54 6.60 -17.52
C GLY A 7 -5.29 6.86 -18.35
N HIS A 8 -4.78 8.09 -18.27
CA HIS A 8 -3.48 8.44 -18.81
C HIS A 8 -2.65 9.08 -17.71
N ILE A 9 -1.42 8.62 -17.56
CA ILE A 9 -0.41 9.29 -16.75
C ILE A 9 0.61 9.95 -17.66
N THR A 10 1.14 11.10 -17.28
CA THR A 10 2.20 11.77 -18.02
C THR A 10 3.51 11.61 -17.24
N ALA A 11 4.46 10.91 -17.83
CA ALA A 11 5.80 10.78 -17.27
C ALA A 11 6.84 11.17 -18.30
N LEU A 12 7.77 12.04 -17.94
CA LEU A 12 8.85 12.54 -18.81
C LEU A 12 8.34 13.09 -20.18
N GLY A 13 7.15 13.72 -20.17
CA GLY A 13 6.54 14.29 -21.38
C GLY A 13 5.81 13.28 -22.28
N VAL A 14 5.75 12.01 -21.92
CA VAL A 14 5.03 10.95 -22.63
C VAL A 14 3.70 10.65 -21.95
N GLN A 15 2.62 10.58 -22.72
CA GLN A 15 1.34 10.05 -22.26
C GLN A 15 1.37 8.53 -22.27
N ILE A 16 1.18 7.92 -21.11
CA ILE A 16 1.18 6.48 -20.90
C ILE A 16 -0.24 6.04 -20.54
N CYS A 17 -0.82 5.14 -21.34
CA CYS A 17 -2.14 4.59 -21.09
C CYS A 17 -2.10 3.61 -19.90
N VAL A 18 -3.04 3.76 -18.97
CA VAL A 18 -3.28 2.86 -17.85
C VAL A 18 -4.67 2.26 -18.01
N VAL A 19 -4.77 0.95 -17.93
CA VAL A 19 -6.01 0.20 -18.03
C VAL A 19 -6.19 -0.56 -16.73
N GLY A 20 -7.20 -0.19 -15.98
CA GLY A 20 -7.47 -0.79 -14.68
C GLY A 20 -8.95 -0.73 -14.32
N ASP A 21 -9.28 -1.29 -13.18
CA ASP A 21 -10.60 -1.22 -12.56
C ASP A 21 -10.59 -0.36 -11.28
N GLY A 22 -9.44 0.30 -11.00
CA GLY A 22 -9.21 1.07 -9.77
C GLY A 22 -8.73 0.21 -8.60
N THR A 23 -8.34 -1.03 -8.87
CA THR A 23 -7.69 -1.93 -7.90
C THR A 23 -6.16 -1.89 -8.06
N GLN A 24 -5.44 -2.74 -7.30
CA GLN A 24 -3.99 -2.85 -7.40
C GLN A 24 -3.50 -3.61 -8.66
N ASP A 25 -4.42 -4.11 -9.49
CA ASP A 25 -4.12 -4.89 -10.70
C ASP A 25 -4.12 -4.05 -11.98
N ASP A 26 -3.70 -2.79 -11.90
CA ASP A 26 -3.63 -1.90 -13.05
C ASP A 26 -2.57 -2.35 -14.06
N PHE A 27 -2.94 -2.29 -15.36
CA PHE A 27 -2.07 -2.59 -16.49
C PHE A 27 -1.63 -1.31 -17.19
N ILE A 28 -0.33 -1.14 -17.34
CA ILE A 28 0.31 0.04 -17.93
C ILE A 28 0.83 -0.31 -19.31
N SER A 29 0.63 0.58 -20.28
CA SER A 29 1.14 0.42 -21.65
C SER A 29 2.67 0.52 -21.69
N ILE A 30 3.36 -0.62 -21.73
CA ILE A 30 4.81 -0.65 -21.94
C ILE A 30 5.17 -0.28 -23.40
N THR A 31 4.21 -0.31 -24.32
CA THR A 31 4.39 0.22 -25.68
C THR A 31 4.57 1.73 -25.65
N ASP A 32 3.78 2.46 -24.84
CA ASP A 32 3.91 3.92 -24.74
C ASP A 32 5.20 4.30 -24.02
N ILE A 33 5.58 3.57 -22.96
CA ILE A 33 6.87 3.74 -22.30
C ILE A 33 8.03 3.51 -23.29
N ALA A 34 7.95 2.49 -24.13
CA ALA A 34 8.99 2.19 -25.13
C ALA A 34 9.15 3.30 -26.20
N ARG A 35 8.08 4.03 -26.53
CA ARG A 35 8.12 5.19 -27.45
C ARG A 35 9.00 6.33 -26.94
N TYR A 36 9.20 6.43 -25.62
CA TYR A 36 10.16 7.39 -25.05
C TYR A 36 11.59 7.15 -25.57
N LYS A 37 11.94 5.89 -25.83
CA LYS A 37 13.30 5.51 -26.28
C LYS A 37 13.44 5.42 -27.80
N SER A 38 12.37 5.06 -28.52
CA SER A 38 12.45 4.78 -29.96
C SER A 38 11.06 4.80 -30.62
N ASP A 39 11.02 5.20 -31.88
CA ASP A 39 9.84 5.10 -32.73
C ASP A 39 9.45 3.65 -33.05
N GLU A 40 10.32 2.69 -32.72
CA GLU A 40 10.08 1.26 -32.89
C GLU A 40 9.88 0.55 -31.52
N PRO A 41 8.77 0.80 -30.81
CA PRO A 41 8.56 0.29 -29.45
C PRO A 41 8.58 -1.25 -29.36
N LYS A 42 8.21 -1.95 -30.44
CA LYS A 42 8.26 -3.42 -30.50
C LYS A 42 9.68 -3.95 -30.34
N MET A 43 10.65 -3.31 -30.99
CA MET A 43 12.06 -3.69 -30.90
C MET A 43 12.62 -3.44 -29.52
N VAL A 44 12.21 -2.34 -28.88
CA VAL A 44 12.62 -2.02 -27.52
C VAL A 44 12.13 -3.09 -26.55
N ILE A 45 10.86 -3.49 -26.65
CA ILE A 45 10.27 -4.54 -25.80
C ILE A 45 10.95 -5.90 -26.05
N GLN A 46 11.23 -6.27 -27.31
CA GLN A 46 11.93 -7.50 -27.63
C GLN A 46 13.36 -7.51 -27.07
N ASN A 47 14.08 -6.39 -27.16
CA ASN A 47 15.41 -6.25 -26.61
C ASN A 47 15.41 -6.41 -25.08
N TRP A 48 14.41 -5.86 -24.40
CA TRP A 48 14.22 -6.05 -22.97
C TRP A 48 13.95 -7.53 -22.63
N MET A 49 13.08 -8.20 -23.37
CA MET A 49 12.75 -9.63 -23.19
C MET A 49 13.89 -10.58 -23.60
N ARG A 50 14.97 -10.11 -24.24
CA ARG A 50 16.17 -10.91 -24.49
C ARG A 50 17.08 -11.04 -23.27
N ASN A 51 16.97 -10.12 -22.32
CA ASN A 51 17.82 -10.12 -21.14
C ASN A 51 17.45 -11.26 -20.19
N ARG A 52 18.45 -11.97 -19.70
CA ARG A 52 18.25 -13.04 -18.74
C ARG A 52 17.58 -12.57 -17.45
N ASN A 53 18.03 -11.43 -16.92
CA ASN A 53 17.45 -10.85 -15.71
C ASN A 53 15.96 -10.51 -15.90
N THR A 54 15.56 -10.04 -17.08
CA THR A 54 14.16 -9.78 -17.41
C THR A 54 13.33 -11.07 -17.38
N ILE A 55 13.83 -12.13 -18.00
CA ILE A 55 13.13 -13.42 -18.03
C ILE A 55 13.00 -14.01 -16.62
N GLU A 56 14.07 -13.92 -15.82
CA GLU A 56 14.04 -14.37 -14.43
C GLU A 56 13.04 -13.56 -13.60
N PHE A 57 13.01 -12.24 -13.76
CA PHE A 57 12.03 -11.39 -13.07
C PHE A 57 10.58 -11.73 -13.46
N LEU A 58 10.30 -11.84 -14.76
CA LEU A 58 8.97 -12.19 -15.27
C LEU A 58 8.53 -13.56 -14.75
N GLY A 59 9.44 -14.55 -14.73
CA GLY A 59 9.15 -15.88 -14.21
C GLY A 59 8.81 -15.87 -12.72
N VAL A 60 9.62 -15.21 -11.89
CA VAL A 60 9.35 -15.08 -10.45
C VAL A 60 8.03 -14.36 -10.19
N TRP A 61 7.74 -13.28 -10.94
CA TRP A 61 6.47 -12.58 -10.81
C TRP A 61 5.27 -13.49 -11.11
N GLU A 62 5.35 -14.24 -12.23
CA GLU A 62 4.30 -15.20 -12.61
C GLU A 62 4.15 -16.33 -11.59
N GLU A 63 5.24 -16.89 -11.07
CA GLU A 63 5.19 -17.95 -10.04
C GLU A 63 4.46 -17.49 -8.77
N ILE A 64 4.62 -16.22 -8.40
CA ILE A 64 3.95 -15.64 -7.22
C ILE A 64 2.46 -15.40 -7.47
N HIS A 65 2.07 -14.92 -8.68
CA HIS A 65 0.74 -14.40 -8.94
C HIS A 65 -0.13 -15.30 -9.83
N ASN A 66 0.46 -16.33 -10.49
CA ASN A 66 -0.23 -17.12 -11.49
C ASN A 66 -0.15 -18.64 -11.18
N PRO A 67 -1.16 -19.22 -10.53
CA PRO A 67 -1.18 -20.65 -10.23
C PRO A 67 -1.17 -21.58 -11.48
N ARG A 68 -1.43 -21.01 -12.67
CA ARG A 68 -1.44 -21.75 -13.94
C ARG A 68 -0.18 -21.55 -14.79
N PHE A 69 0.82 -20.89 -14.22
CA PHE A 69 2.06 -20.63 -14.92
C PHE A 69 2.82 -21.91 -15.26
N LYS A 70 3.32 -21.99 -16.48
CA LYS A 70 4.04 -23.17 -16.96
C LYS A 70 5.55 -23.01 -16.77
N GLY A 71 6.06 -23.47 -15.62
CA GLY A 71 7.46 -23.37 -15.25
C GLY A 71 8.42 -24.10 -16.18
N ILE A 72 8.00 -25.23 -16.82
CA ILE A 72 8.85 -25.97 -17.75
C ILE A 72 9.19 -25.14 -18.99
N GLU A 73 8.20 -24.48 -19.58
CA GLU A 73 8.38 -23.58 -20.73
C GLU A 73 9.17 -22.33 -20.35
N PHE A 74 8.99 -21.84 -19.13
CA PHE A 74 9.80 -20.75 -18.59
C PHE A 74 11.26 -21.16 -18.47
N ASP A 75 11.57 -22.34 -17.94
CA ASP A 75 12.95 -22.83 -17.82
C ASP A 75 13.65 -22.96 -19.17
N ALA A 76 12.90 -23.33 -20.22
CA ALA A 76 13.44 -23.34 -21.59
C ALA A 76 13.85 -21.94 -22.05
N PHE A 77 12.98 -20.93 -21.85
CA PHE A 77 13.31 -19.53 -22.18
C PHE A 77 14.47 -19.00 -21.34
N LYS A 78 14.54 -19.34 -20.06
CA LYS A 78 15.61 -18.93 -19.16
C LYS A 78 16.98 -19.45 -19.60
N LYS A 79 17.06 -20.68 -20.12
CA LYS A 79 18.29 -21.28 -20.66
C LYS A 79 18.81 -20.57 -21.90
N GLU A 80 17.89 -20.12 -22.79
CA GLU A 80 18.22 -19.44 -24.03
C GLU A 80 18.42 -17.93 -23.86
N ALA A 81 17.89 -17.34 -22.80
CA ALA A 81 17.93 -15.91 -22.52
C ALA A 81 19.38 -15.40 -22.46
N GLY A 82 19.65 -14.30 -23.15
CA GLY A 82 20.97 -13.69 -23.28
C GLY A 82 21.78 -14.18 -24.48
N LEU A 83 21.39 -15.27 -25.16
CA LEU A 83 22.05 -15.66 -26.39
C LEU A 83 21.70 -14.70 -27.53
N ASN A 84 22.66 -14.48 -28.45
CA ASN A 84 22.45 -13.57 -29.60
C ASN A 84 21.32 -13.99 -30.51
N SER A 85 21.08 -15.30 -30.67
CA SER A 85 20.00 -15.87 -31.46
C SER A 85 18.64 -15.86 -30.75
N PHE A 86 18.59 -15.60 -29.46
CA PHE A 86 17.34 -15.66 -28.70
C PHE A 86 16.44 -14.47 -29.00
N ILE A 87 15.23 -14.77 -29.45
CA ILE A 87 14.19 -13.78 -29.72
C ILE A 87 12.91 -14.21 -29.03
N LEU A 88 12.42 -13.39 -28.12
CA LEU A 88 11.17 -13.61 -27.42
C LEU A 88 10.23 -12.43 -27.62
N THR A 89 8.99 -12.72 -28.01
CA THR A 89 7.94 -11.68 -28.12
C THR A 89 6.95 -11.83 -26.96
N PRO A 90 6.26 -10.74 -26.58
CA PRO A 90 5.20 -10.83 -25.56
C PRO A 90 4.15 -11.90 -25.89
N THR A 91 3.74 -11.99 -27.16
CA THR A 91 2.75 -13.00 -27.60
C THR A 91 3.28 -14.42 -27.41
N LYS A 92 4.55 -14.69 -27.76
CA LYS A 92 5.16 -16.01 -27.58
C LYS A 92 5.30 -16.36 -26.09
N TRP A 93 5.70 -15.40 -25.26
CA TRP A 93 5.75 -15.55 -23.80
C TRP A 93 4.39 -15.96 -23.24
N ILE A 94 3.34 -15.15 -23.52
CA ILE A 94 1.99 -15.39 -23.02
C ILE A 94 1.46 -16.77 -23.47
N SER A 95 1.61 -17.10 -24.76
CA SER A 95 1.05 -18.35 -25.31
C SER A 95 1.76 -19.61 -24.80
N ALA A 96 3.08 -19.57 -24.58
CA ALA A 96 3.85 -20.70 -24.12
C ALA A 96 3.67 -20.94 -22.61
N THR A 97 3.83 -19.87 -21.81
CA THR A 97 3.87 -19.97 -20.34
C THR A 97 2.52 -19.80 -19.66
N GLN A 98 1.47 -19.42 -20.39
CA GLN A 98 0.17 -18.98 -19.84
C GLN A 98 0.31 -17.79 -18.89
N ALA A 99 1.25 -16.89 -19.17
CA ALA A 99 1.50 -15.70 -18.40
C ALA A 99 0.30 -14.76 -18.34
N ILE A 100 0.08 -14.14 -17.19
CA ILE A 100 -1.01 -13.16 -16.94
C ILE A 100 -0.50 -11.74 -16.73
N GLY A 101 0.75 -11.57 -16.33
CA GLY A 101 1.36 -10.27 -16.02
C GLY A 101 1.61 -9.38 -17.24
N ILE A 102 1.61 -9.95 -18.45
CA ILE A 102 1.73 -9.21 -19.71
C ILE A 102 0.52 -9.52 -20.58
N ARG A 103 -0.05 -8.49 -21.20
CA ARG A 103 -1.18 -8.60 -22.15
C ARG A 103 -0.80 -7.96 -23.47
N SER A 104 -1.09 -8.62 -24.59
CA SER A 104 -0.83 -8.11 -25.93
C SER A 104 -2.13 -7.99 -26.72
N LYS A 105 -2.42 -6.79 -27.22
CA LYS A 105 -3.60 -6.49 -28.03
C LYS A 105 -3.17 -6.10 -29.44
N ARG A 106 -3.79 -6.72 -30.46
CA ARG A 106 -3.54 -6.42 -31.87
C ARG A 106 -4.46 -5.29 -32.36
N GLY A 107 -4.08 -4.61 -33.44
CA GLY A 107 -4.89 -3.62 -34.13
C GLY A 107 -4.32 -2.20 -34.03
N ARG A 108 -5.04 -1.23 -34.63
CA ARG A 108 -4.61 0.19 -34.77
C ARG A 108 -4.37 0.83 -33.37
N TYR A 109 -5.15 0.45 -32.38
CA TYR A 109 -5.03 0.89 -30.98
C TYR A 109 -4.50 -0.24 -30.08
N GLY A 110 -3.76 -1.17 -30.69
CA GLY A 110 -3.13 -2.27 -30.00
C GLY A 110 -1.85 -1.84 -29.30
N GLY A 111 -1.37 -2.70 -28.42
CA GLY A 111 -0.11 -2.49 -27.69
C GLY A 111 0.17 -3.65 -26.77
N THR A 112 1.29 -3.56 -26.09
CA THR A 112 1.66 -4.45 -25.01
C THR A 112 1.49 -3.72 -23.71
N TYR A 113 0.72 -4.32 -22.81
CA TYR A 113 0.42 -3.83 -21.49
C TYR A 113 1.02 -4.79 -20.48
N ALA A 114 1.51 -4.30 -19.37
CA ALA A 114 2.06 -5.10 -18.31
C ALA A 114 1.47 -4.68 -16.97
N HIS A 115 1.35 -5.63 -16.03
CA HIS A 115 1.05 -5.30 -14.63
C HIS A 115 1.99 -4.21 -14.14
N MET A 116 1.54 -3.35 -13.23
CA MET A 116 2.29 -2.18 -12.78
C MET A 116 3.73 -2.52 -12.34
N ASP A 117 3.93 -3.63 -11.62
CA ASP A 117 5.27 -4.05 -11.17
C ASP A 117 6.22 -4.32 -12.34
N ILE A 118 5.70 -5.03 -13.37
CA ILE A 118 6.45 -5.36 -14.58
C ILE A 118 6.70 -4.10 -15.42
N ALA A 119 5.75 -3.19 -15.47
CA ALA A 119 5.89 -1.93 -16.18
C ALA A 119 6.93 -1.02 -15.53
N PHE A 120 7.02 -0.98 -14.19
CA PHE A 120 8.05 -0.25 -13.47
C PHE A 120 9.44 -0.85 -13.68
N GLU A 121 9.57 -2.18 -13.70
CA GLU A 121 10.84 -2.83 -14.05
C GLU A 121 11.27 -2.48 -15.48
N PHE A 122 10.34 -2.56 -16.44
CA PHE A 122 10.60 -2.16 -17.83
C PHE A 122 11.03 -0.69 -17.95
N ALA A 123 10.34 0.23 -17.29
CA ALA A 123 10.67 1.64 -17.29
C ALA A 123 12.05 1.91 -16.65
N SER A 124 12.38 1.19 -15.59
CA SER A 124 13.67 1.26 -14.92
C SER A 124 14.81 0.74 -15.80
N TRP A 125 14.53 -0.25 -16.66
CA TRP A 125 15.49 -0.73 -17.65
C TRP A 125 15.69 0.25 -18.80
N ILE A 126 14.61 0.97 -19.21
CA ILE A 126 14.69 1.96 -20.30
C ILE A 126 15.51 3.18 -19.88
N SER A 127 15.31 3.72 -18.71
CA SER A 127 15.87 4.98 -18.24
C SER A 127 16.36 4.87 -16.80
N PRO A 128 17.68 5.02 -16.56
CA PRO A 128 18.23 5.14 -15.22
C PRO A 128 17.66 6.33 -14.45
N GLU A 129 17.33 7.43 -15.14
CA GLU A 129 16.71 8.62 -14.57
C GLU A 129 15.31 8.29 -14.05
N PHE A 130 14.52 7.55 -14.81
CA PHE A 130 13.22 7.06 -14.37
C PHE A 130 13.35 6.15 -13.14
N LYS A 131 14.34 5.27 -13.12
CA LYS A 131 14.62 4.42 -11.96
C LYS A 131 14.91 5.24 -10.70
N LEU A 132 15.73 6.28 -10.82
CA LEU A 132 16.03 7.17 -9.70
C LEU A 132 14.78 7.94 -9.26
N TYR A 133 13.99 8.44 -10.21
CA TYR A 133 12.72 9.12 -9.91
C TYR A 133 11.76 8.22 -9.11
N VAL A 134 11.58 6.96 -9.51
CA VAL A 134 10.72 6.00 -8.80
C VAL A 134 11.24 5.74 -7.37
N ILE A 135 12.56 5.61 -7.20
CA ILE A 135 13.18 5.41 -5.88
C ILE A 135 12.95 6.64 -4.98
N GLU A 136 13.12 7.84 -5.52
CA GLU A 136 12.92 9.09 -4.76
C GLU A 136 11.45 9.30 -4.40
N ASP A 137 10.54 9.04 -5.32
CA ASP A 137 9.11 9.13 -5.08
C ASP A 137 8.64 8.12 -4.02
N TYR A 138 9.14 6.89 -4.08
CA TYR A 138 8.90 5.89 -3.03
C TYR A 138 9.39 6.37 -1.65
N ARG A 139 10.60 6.96 -1.58
CA ARG A 139 11.12 7.51 -0.32
C ARG A 139 10.24 8.64 0.20
N ARG A 140 9.77 9.52 -0.67
CA ARG A 140 8.85 10.61 -0.33
C ARG A 140 7.54 10.08 0.22
N LEU A 141 6.90 9.12 -0.49
CA LEU A 141 5.64 8.50 -0.06
C LEU A 141 5.78 7.80 1.29
N LYS A 142 6.91 7.10 1.52
CA LYS A 142 7.19 6.47 2.82
C LYS A 142 7.39 7.49 3.94
N ALA A 143 8.02 8.60 3.68
CA ALA A 143 8.17 9.69 4.64
C ALA A 143 6.80 10.33 4.96
N ASP A 144 5.96 10.55 3.95
CA ASP A 144 4.61 11.10 4.10
C ASP A 144 3.70 10.13 4.89
N GLU A 145 3.76 8.82 4.59
CA GLU A 145 3.04 7.78 5.33
C GLU A 145 3.46 7.77 6.81
N SER A 146 4.77 7.79 7.08
CA SER A 146 5.30 7.86 8.45
C SER A 146 4.84 9.12 9.17
N SER A 147 4.84 10.26 8.49
CA SER A 147 4.37 11.54 9.03
C SER A 147 2.87 11.51 9.35
N ARG A 148 2.04 10.97 8.45
CA ARG A 148 0.59 10.81 8.67
C ARG A 148 0.30 9.88 9.84
N LEU A 149 1.01 8.76 9.95
CA LEU A 149 0.88 7.83 11.07
C LEU A 149 1.28 8.50 12.40
N SER A 150 2.36 9.28 12.42
CA SER A 150 2.81 10.02 13.60
C SER A 150 1.85 11.12 13.99
N LEU A 151 1.29 11.88 13.03
CA LEU A 151 0.27 12.90 13.27
C LEU A 151 -1.01 12.29 13.87
N GLY A 152 -1.54 11.24 13.25
CA GLY A 152 -2.74 10.57 13.75
C GLY A 152 -2.55 9.97 15.16
N TRP A 153 -1.34 9.51 15.50
CA TRP A 153 -1.01 9.06 16.86
C TRP A 153 -0.93 10.23 17.86
N ASN A 154 -0.31 11.34 17.45
CA ASN A 154 -0.21 12.55 18.29
C ASN A 154 -1.57 13.19 18.54
N GLU A 155 -2.44 13.24 17.52
CA GLU A 155 -3.83 13.74 17.68
C GLU A 155 -4.61 12.88 18.67
N LYS A 156 -4.59 11.56 18.53
CA LYS A 156 -5.27 10.64 19.45
C LYS A 156 -4.78 10.81 20.89
N ARG A 157 -3.47 10.95 21.08
CA ARG A 157 -2.87 11.16 22.38
C ARG A 157 -3.25 12.52 23.01
N LEU A 158 -3.33 13.55 22.18
CA LEU A 158 -3.77 14.88 22.61
C LEU A 158 -5.23 14.86 23.06
N PHE A 159 -6.12 14.26 22.27
CA PHE A 159 -7.54 14.11 22.63
C PHE A 159 -7.71 13.29 23.92
N SER A 160 -7.01 12.19 24.06
CA SER A 160 -7.04 11.38 25.29
C SER A 160 -6.60 12.17 26.52
N LYS A 161 -5.58 13.01 26.38
CA LYS A 161 -5.09 13.88 27.47
C LYS A 161 -6.09 14.96 27.85
N ILE A 162 -6.68 15.62 26.84
CA ILE A 162 -7.69 16.68 27.07
C ILE A 162 -8.92 16.10 27.75
N ASN A 163 -9.44 14.97 27.26
CA ASN A 163 -10.59 14.30 27.86
C ASN A 163 -10.33 13.91 29.31
N TYR A 164 -9.16 13.36 29.60
CA TYR A 164 -8.79 13.03 30.98
C TYR A 164 -8.76 14.25 31.89
N GLN A 165 -8.28 15.41 31.40
CA GLN A 165 -8.28 16.65 32.18
C GLN A 165 -9.70 17.15 32.46
N ILE A 166 -10.56 17.20 31.43
CA ILE A 166 -11.96 17.64 31.54
C ILE A 166 -12.69 16.76 32.56
N HIS A 167 -12.58 15.44 32.43
CA HIS A 167 -13.20 14.50 33.36
C HIS A 167 -12.70 14.70 34.79
N THR A 168 -11.39 14.83 34.99
CA THR A 168 -10.79 15.04 36.33
C THR A 168 -11.26 16.36 36.95
N GLU A 169 -11.36 17.43 36.15
CA GLU A 169 -11.84 18.73 36.64
C GLU A 169 -13.34 18.69 36.95
N ALA A 170 -14.15 18.01 36.14
CA ALA A 170 -15.59 17.83 36.41
C ALA A 170 -15.84 17.06 37.69
N VAL A 171 -15.15 15.95 37.92
CA VAL A 171 -15.22 15.18 39.18
C VAL A 171 -14.77 16.02 40.37
N LYS A 172 -13.69 16.81 40.22
CA LYS A 172 -13.18 17.69 41.27
C LYS A 172 -14.19 18.79 41.66
N SER A 173 -14.85 19.36 40.63
CA SER A 173 -15.73 20.50 40.86
C SER A 173 -17.12 20.09 41.36
N ASN A 174 -17.63 18.93 40.90
CA ASN A 174 -19.03 18.54 41.13
C ASN A 174 -19.22 17.40 42.13
N LEU A 175 -18.25 16.47 42.23
CA LEU A 175 -18.42 15.28 43.10
C LEU A 175 -17.60 15.36 44.41
N ILE A 176 -16.38 15.90 44.35
CA ILE A 176 -15.50 15.94 45.55
C ILE A 176 -15.99 16.88 46.65
N PRO A 177 -16.63 18.05 46.37
CA PRO A 177 -17.18 18.90 47.41
C PRO A 177 -18.17 18.15 48.33
N ASP A 178 -18.88 17.18 47.80
CA ASP A 178 -19.86 16.39 48.55
C ASP A 178 -19.26 15.14 49.25
N ILE A 179 -17.99 14.84 48.99
CA ILE A 179 -17.29 13.67 49.53
C ILE A 179 -16.12 14.15 50.42
N ALA A 180 -16.34 14.28 51.70
CA ALA A 180 -15.29 14.65 52.65
C ALA A 180 -14.29 13.50 52.90
N GLY A 181 -12.98 13.74 52.66
CA GLY A 181 -11.89 12.90 53.15
C GLY A 181 -11.28 11.86 52.18
N LYS A 182 -10.81 10.74 52.68
CA LYS A 182 -9.99 9.72 52.01
C LYS A 182 -10.61 9.02 50.75
N GLY A 183 -11.88 9.30 50.44
CA GLY A 183 -12.61 8.68 49.33
C GLY A 183 -12.34 9.27 47.97
N ALA A 184 -11.78 10.48 47.86
CA ALA A 184 -11.63 11.21 46.61
C ALA A 184 -10.82 10.44 45.53
N HIS A 185 -9.75 9.76 45.92
CA HIS A 185 -8.92 8.98 45.00
C HIS A 185 -9.68 7.77 44.39
N PHE A 186 -10.51 7.11 45.18
CA PHE A 186 -11.37 6.01 44.71
C PHE A 186 -12.45 6.52 43.78
N THR A 187 -13.01 7.70 43.99
CA THR A 187 -14.03 8.31 43.12
C THR A 187 -13.50 8.54 41.72
N TYR A 188 -12.32 9.14 41.59
CA TYR A 188 -11.70 9.34 40.26
C TYR A 188 -11.46 8.02 39.50
N ALA A 189 -10.97 6.98 40.17
CA ALA A 189 -10.73 5.69 39.54
C ALA A 189 -12.04 5.01 39.15
N THR A 190 -13.07 5.09 39.96
CA THR A 190 -14.37 4.46 39.71
C THR A 190 -15.10 5.13 38.54
N GLU A 191 -15.14 6.45 38.49
CA GLU A 191 -15.78 7.20 37.40
C GLU A 191 -15.07 6.97 36.07
N ALA A 192 -13.72 7.02 36.07
CA ALA A 192 -12.95 6.72 34.88
C ALA A 192 -13.16 5.28 34.39
N ASP A 193 -13.30 4.32 35.29
CA ASP A 193 -13.54 2.91 34.93
C ASP A 193 -14.98 2.68 34.46
N VAL A 194 -15.99 3.40 34.96
CA VAL A 194 -17.36 3.36 34.43
C VAL A 194 -17.36 3.76 32.95
N LEU A 195 -16.69 4.88 32.58
CA LEU A 195 -16.57 5.31 31.20
C LEU A 195 -15.77 4.32 30.35
N ASN A 196 -14.68 3.77 30.89
CA ASN A 196 -13.87 2.77 30.19
C ASN A 196 -14.69 1.49 29.91
N VAL A 197 -15.48 1.01 30.87
CA VAL A 197 -16.35 -0.17 30.67
C VAL A 197 -17.44 0.14 29.64
N ALA A 198 -18.06 1.30 29.70
CA ALA A 198 -19.10 1.69 28.75
C ALA A 198 -18.60 1.75 27.30
N LEU A 199 -17.36 2.25 27.06
CA LEU A 199 -16.81 2.47 25.74
C LEU A 199 -15.94 1.32 25.22
N PHE A 200 -15.26 0.61 26.11
CA PHE A 200 -14.26 -0.40 25.74
C PHE A 200 -14.59 -1.80 26.29
N GLY A 201 -15.65 -1.93 27.10
CA GLY A 201 -16.06 -3.20 27.68
C GLY A 201 -15.15 -3.71 28.82
N LYS A 202 -14.19 -2.90 29.28
CA LYS A 202 -13.21 -3.30 30.32
C LYS A 202 -12.65 -2.11 31.07
N THR A 203 -12.18 -2.36 32.30
CA THR A 203 -11.50 -1.36 33.13
C THR A 203 -10.06 -1.12 32.65
N ALA A 204 -9.45 -0.01 33.07
CA ALA A 204 -8.05 0.29 32.77
C ALA A 204 -7.09 -0.79 33.33
N LYS A 205 -7.43 -1.43 34.44
CA LYS A 205 -6.67 -2.55 35.02
C LYS A 205 -6.75 -3.78 34.16
N GLN A 206 -7.97 -4.21 33.75
CA GLN A 206 -8.17 -5.37 32.86
C GLN A 206 -7.42 -5.22 31.57
N TRP A 207 -7.47 -4.01 30.97
CA TRP A 207 -6.74 -3.75 29.75
C TRP A 207 -5.22 -3.90 29.92
N ARG A 208 -4.65 -3.39 31.01
CA ARG A 208 -3.22 -3.53 31.31
C ARG A 208 -2.79 -4.98 31.52
N ASP A 209 -3.61 -5.76 32.21
CA ASP A 209 -3.34 -7.17 32.46
C ASP A 209 -3.34 -7.99 31.16
N GLU A 210 -4.19 -7.64 30.20
CA GLU A 210 -4.26 -8.27 28.87
C GLU A 210 -3.16 -7.79 27.89
N ASN A 211 -2.56 -6.61 28.12
CA ASN A 211 -1.59 -5.99 27.23
C ASN A 211 -0.23 -5.77 27.90
N LEU A 212 0.23 -6.76 28.65
CA LEU A 212 1.56 -6.75 29.29
C LEU A 212 2.65 -6.51 28.25
N GLY A 213 3.42 -5.41 28.43
CA GLY A 213 4.51 -5.00 27.53
C GLY A 213 4.14 -3.98 26.45
N LYS A 214 2.88 -3.59 26.29
CA LYS A 214 2.51 -2.44 25.45
C LYS A 214 2.62 -1.13 26.24
N LEU A 215 3.22 -0.12 25.62
CA LEU A 215 3.26 1.25 26.15
C LEU A 215 1.90 1.93 25.97
N GLY A 216 1.47 2.71 26.97
CA GLY A 216 0.22 3.48 26.91
C GLY A 216 -0.89 2.94 27.79
N ASN A 217 -2.12 3.37 27.52
CA ASN A 217 -3.32 3.02 28.28
C ASN A 217 -4.48 2.68 27.32
N ILE A 218 -5.63 2.24 27.86
CA ILE A 218 -6.80 1.85 27.07
C ILE A 218 -7.30 2.97 26.13
N ARG A 219 -7.17 4.23 26.53
CA ARG A 219 -7.61 5.39 25.73
C ARG A 219 -6.65 5.71 24.60
N ASP A 220 -5.36 5.41 24.73
CA ASP A 220 -4.38 5.55 23.64
C ASP A 220 -4.64 4.55 22.48
N ALA A 221 -5.28 3.41 22.80
CA ALA A 221 -5.72 2.42 21.84
C ALA A 221 -7.11 2.71 21.24
N ALA A 222 -7.79 3.77 21.67
CA ALA A 222 -9.14 4.12 21.23
C ALA A 222 -9.19 4.61 19.78
N THR A 223 -10.31 4.36 19.11
CA THR A 223 -10.62 4.99 17.82
C THR A 223 -11.01 6.45 18.04
N LEU A 224 -10.88 7.28 16.99
CA LEU A 224 -11.30 8.68 17.04
C LEU A 224 -12.78 8.81 17.45
N ARG A 225 -13.66 7.92 16.96
CA ARG A 225 -15.09 7.89 17.35
C ARG A 225 -15.26 7.67 18.85
N GLN A 226 -14.54 6.73 19.43
CA GLN A 226 -14.59 6.45 20.88
C GLN A 226 -14.09 7.65 21.69
N LEU A 227 -13.05 8.35 21.23
CA LEU A 227 -12.53 9.54 21.90
C LEU A 227 -13.53 10.72 21.84
N VAL A 228 -14.22 10.90 20.71
CA VAL A 228 -15.28 11.92 20.58
C VAL A 228 -16.48 11.60 21.48
N VAL A 229 -16.89 10.33 21.55
CA VAL A 229 -17.98 9.91 22.48
C VAL A 229 -17.56 10.13 23.92
N LEU A 230 -16.31 9.78 24.27
CA LEU A 230 -15.77 10.02 25.60
C LEU A 230 -15.83 11.48 25.97
N ALA A 231 -15.40 12.40 25.06
CA ALA A 231 -15.46 13.85 25.26
C ALA A 231 -16.87 14.42 25.47
N ASN A 232 -17.89 13.74 24.94
CA ASN A 232 -19.28 14.13 25.13
C ASN A 232 -19.94 13.53 26.39
N LEU A 233 -19.33 12.49 26.95
CA LEU A 233 -19.80 11.85 28.19
C LEU A 233 -19.13 12.42 29.44
N GLU A 234 -17.98 13.05 29.29
CA GLU A 234 -17.21 13.79 30.33
C GLU A 234 -17.68 15.23 30.46
#